data_bdb13a1f6d634e83a55c24120f5a4293
#
_entry.id   bdb13a1f6d634e83a55c24120f5a4293
#
_cell.length_a   1.000
_cell.length_b   1.000
_cell.length_c   1.000
_cell.angle_alpha   90.00
_cell.angle_beta   90.00
_cell.angle_gamma   90.00
#
_symmetry.space_group_name_H-M   'P 1'
#
loop_
_entity.id
_entity.type
_entity.pdbx_description
1 polymer ?
#
loop_
_entity_poly.entity_id
_entity_poly.type
_entity_poly.pdbx_seq_one_letter_code
_entity_poly.pdbx_strand_id
1 'polypeptide(L)'
;MVVRSWAELDLDDICAHARVFGFDLDNTLASSKQPMEPAMIARFSALTAHATVALISGGGMDVVTSQVLDVLGPDADRGHLHVMPTSGSRYYRWDGERWTLVYAHDLDDRTVAAITSSLERHAKELGMWE
;
A
#
# COMPACT_ATOMS: atom_id res chain seq x y z
N MET A 1 22.64 1.29 9.72
CA MET A 1 21.42 0.63 10.23
C MET A 1 21.59 -0.89 10.03
N VAL A 2 21.56 -1.67 11.10
CA VAL A 2 21.64 -3.14 10.98
C VAL A 2 20.20 -3.65 10.78
N VAL A 3 19.93 -4.25 9.63
CA VAL A 3 18.66 -4.94 9.38
C VAL A 3 18.71 -6.29 10.08
N ARG A 4 17.85 -6.49 11.06
CA ARG A 4 17.73 -7.76 11.78
C ARG A 4 16.79 -8.70 11.05
N SER A 5 17.07 -10.00 11.11
CA SER A 5 16.11 -11.01 10.67
C SER A 5 14.89 -10.98 11.59
N TRP A 6 13.69 -11.24 11.06
CA TRP A 6 12.48 -11.37 11.88
C TRP A 6 12.61 -12.42 12.98
N ALA A 7 13.44 -13.46 12.78
CA ALA A 7 13.72 -14.50 13.77
C ALA A 7 14.56 -14.00 14.96
N GLU A 8 15.20 -12.83 14.84
CA GLU A 8 16.01 -12.19 15.89
C GLU A 8 15.23 -11.09 16.63
N LEU A 9 13.96 -10.88 16.24
CA LEU A 9 13.11 -9.85 16.85
C LEU A 9 12.39 -10.41 18.07
N ASP A 10 12.35 -9.61 19.13
CA ASP A 10 11.47 -9.85 20.27
C ASP A 10 10.06 -9.39 19.89
N LEU A 11 9.21 -10.35 19.50
CA LEU A 11 7.86 -10.06 19.05
C LEU A 11 6.98 -9.54 20.19
N ASP A 12 7.21 -9.97 21.42
CA ASP A 12 6.45 -9.50 22.58
C ASP A 12 6.78 -8.04 22.87
N ASP A 13 8.06 -7.65 22.80
CA ASP A 13 8.48 -6.26 22.93
C ASP A 13 7.92 -5.38 21.80
N ILE A 14 7.97 -5.85 20.55
CA ILE A 14 7.41 -5.14 19.41
C ILE A 14 5.90 -4.95 19.58
N CYS A 15 5.15 -6.00 19.93
CA CYS A 15 3.71 -5.90 20.13
C CYS A 15 3.34 -4.96 21.28
N ALA A 16 4.18 -4.89 22.32
CA ALA A 16 3.95 -4.00 23.47
C ALA A 16 4.21 -2.53 23.14
N HIS A 17 5.14 -2.21 22.23
CA HIS A 17 5.63 -0.85 22.02
C HIS A 17 5.33 -0.28 20.63
N ALA A 18 5.12 -1.11 19.60
CA ALA A 18 4.80 -0.63 18.26
C ALA A 18 3.43 0.08 18.24
N ARG A 19 3.40 1.27 17.65
CA ARG A 19 2.19 2.08 17.51
C ARG A 19 1.69 2.14 16.07
N VAL A 20 2.58 1.88 15.13
CA VAL A 20 2.29 1.91 13.69
C VAL A 20 2.89 0.68 13.04
N PHE A 21 2.10 0.00 12.24
CA PHE A 21 2.52 -1.13 11.42
C PHE A 21 2.38 -0.77 9.94
N GLY A 22 3.50 -0.77 9.22
CA GLY A 22 3.54 -0.52 7.79
C GLY A 22 3.62 -1.81 7.00
N PHE A 23 2.80 -1.93 5.95
CA PHE A 23 2.77 -3.09 5.07
C PHE A 23 2.88 -2.66 3.61
N ASP A 24 3.64 -3.45 2.86
CA ASP A 24 3.50 -3.54 1.42
C ASP A 24 2.31 -4.46 1.08
N LEU A 25 1.85 -4.41 -0.16
CA LEU A 25 0.67 -5.15 -0.60
C LEU A 25 1.03 -6.45 -1.32
N ASP A 26 1.66 -6.33 -2.49
CA ASP A 26 1.91 -7.47 -3.36
C ASP A 26 2.92 -8.46 -2.75
N ASN A 27 2.54 -9.73 -2.65
CA ASN A 27 3.32 -10.79 -2.00
C ASN A 27 3.66 -10.55 -0.52
N THR A 28 2.99 -9.59 0.11
CA THR A 28 3.06 -9.31 1.56
C THR A 28 1.70 -9.58 2.21
N LEU A 29 0.68 -8.80 1.90
CA LEU A 29 -0.69 -8.99 2.40
C LEU A 29 -1.53 -9.88 1.48
N ALA A 30 -1.27 -9.83 0.20
CA ALA A 30 -1.98 -10.60 -0.83
C ALA A 30 -1.01 -11.12 -1.88
N SER A 31 -1.36 -12.21 -2.55
CA SER A 31 -0.68 -12.62 -3.77
C SER A 31 -0.81 -11.52 -4.83
N SER A 32 0.23 -11.34 -5.65
CA SER A 32 0.26 -10.25 -6.64
C SER A 32 -1.03 -10.20 -7.47
N LYS A 33 -1.65 -9.03 -7.52
CA LYS A 33 -2.89 -8.74 -8.25
C LYS A 33 -4.11 -9.58 -7.81
N GLN A 34 -4.07 -10.14 -6.61
CA GLN A 34 -5.21 -10.90 -6.05
C GLN A 34 -5.70 -10.22 -4.77
N PRO A 35 -6.98 -10.35 -4.42
CA PRO A 35 -7.49 -9.93 -3.11
C PRO A 35 -6.80 -10.69 -1.97
N MET A 36 -6.77 -10.09 -0.78
CA MET A 36 -6.34 -10.79 0.43
C MET A 36 -7.17 -12.06 0.66
N GLU A 37 -6.50 -13.11 1.11
CA GLU A 37 -7.18 -14.35 1.49
C GLU A 37 -7.95 -14.20 2.81
N PRO A 38 -8.99 -15.00 3.07
CA PRO A 38 -9.86 -14.88 4.26
C PRO A 38 -9.10 -14.85 5.58
N ALA A 39 -8.06 -15.67 5.73
CA ALA A 39 -7.25 -15.70 6.94
C ALA A 39 -6.44 -14.39 7.13
N MET A 40 -5.97 -13.77 6.05
CA MET A 40 -5.29 -12.49 6.09
C MET A 40 -6.29 -11.36 6.37
N ILE A 41 -7.46 -11.38 5.74
CA ILE A 41 -8.53 -10.41 5.98
C ILE A 41 -8.86 -10.35 7.47
N ALA A 42 -9.06 -11.51 8.11
CA ALA A 42 -9.40 -11.57 9.53
C ALA A 42 -8.30 -10.96 10.42
N ARG A 43 -7.04 -11.30 10.16
CA ARG A 43 -5.89 -10.80 10.95
C ARG A 43 -5.63 -9.32 10.72
N PHE A 44 -5.68 -8.88 9.48
CA PHE A 44 -5.46 -7.48 9.11
C PHE A 44 -6.57 -6.59 9.67
N SER A 45 -7.83 -7.01 9.55
CA SER A 45 -8.97 -6.30 10.13
C SER A 45 -8.84 -6.18 11.65
N ALA A 46 -8.50 -7.27 12.34
CA ALA A 46 -8.27 -7.25 13.79
C ALA A 46 -7.12 -6.30 14.19
N LEU A 47 -6.04 -6.24 13.41
CA LEU A 47 -4.92 -5.35 13.70
C LEU A 47 -5.35 -3.87 13.64
N THR A 48 -6.19 -3.49 12.67
CA THR A 48 -6.68 -2.11 12.57
C THR A 48 -7.51 -1.67 13.77
N ALA A 49 -8.13 -2.60 14.50
CA ALA A 49 -8.86 -2.29 15.72
C ALA A 49 -7.94 -1.94 16.92
N HIS A 50 -6.66 -2.32 16.87
CA HIS A 50 -5.73 -2.17 17.98
C HIS A 50 -4.55 -1.25 17.72
N ALA A 51 -4.23 -0.98 16.45
CA ALA A 51 -3.05 -0.21 16.06
C ALA A 51 -3.31 0.64 14.82
N THR A 52 -2.50 1.67 14.65
CA THR A 52 -2.43 2.41 13.40
C THR A 52 -1.72 1.56 12.35
N VAL A 53 -2.34 1.41 11.19
CA VAL A 53 -1.81 0.62 10.09
C VAL A 53 -1.60 1.51 8.86
N ALA A 54 -0.43 1.42 8.26
CA ALA A 54 -0.10 2.08 7.00
C ALA A 54 0.05 1.03 5.90
N LEU A 55 -0.68 1.19 4.81
CA LEU A 55 -0.57 0.37 3.61
C LEU A 55 0.09 1.19 2.52
N ILE A 56 1.27 0.76 2.06
CA ILE A 56 2.05 1.42 1.02
C ILE A 56 2.20 0.46 -0.15
N SER A 57 1.79 0.88 -1.34
CA SER A 57 1.83 0.05 -2.55
C SER A 57 2.29 0.84 -3.76
N GLY A 58 3.02 0.19 -4.67
CA GLY A 58 3.33 0.74 -5.99
C GLY A 58 2.10 0.86 -6.90
N GLY A 59 1.03 0.10 -6.62
CA GLY A 59 -0.24 0.15 -7.34
C GLY A 59 -1.05 1.41 -7.08
N GLY A 60 -1.97 1.72 -7.98
CA GLY A 60 -2.94 2.81 -7.82
C GLY A 60 -3.99 2.53 -6.74
N MET A 61 -4.83 3.52 -6.46
CA MET A 61 -5.90 3.38 -5.46
C MET A 61 -6.93 2.31 -5.85
N ASP A 62 -7.17 2.11 -7.14
CA ASP A 62 -8.03 1.06 -7.69
C ASP A 62 -7.52 -0.35 -7.33
N VAL A 63 -6.21 -0.56 -7.44
CA VAL A 63 -5.56 -1.82 -7.04
C VAL A 63 -5.69 -2.05 -5.54
N VAL A 64 -5.37 -1.05 -4.72
CA VAL A 64 -5.51 -1.15 -3.26
C VAL A 64 -6.96 -1.40 -2.87
N THR A 65 -7.90 -0.72 -3.53
CA THR A 65 -9.34 -0.88 -3.28
C THR A 65 -9.77 -2.33 -3.52
N SER A 66 -9.49 -2.88 -4.69
CA SER A 66 -9.92 -4.23 -5.06
C SER A 66 -9.22 -5.34 -4.26
N GLN A 67 -7.97 -5.15 -3.88
CA GLN A 67 -7.19 -6.17 -3.18
C GLN A 67 -7.38 -6.15 -1.66
N VAL A 68 -7.64 -4.99 -1.07
CA VAL A 68 -7.70 -4.80 0.39
C VAL A 68 -9.00 -4.16 0.85
N LEU A 69 -9.35 -2.97 0.36
CA LEU A 69 -10.39 -2.16 0.99
C LEU A 69 -11.80 -2.74 0.83
N ASP A 70 -12.08 -3.34 -0.33
CA ASP A 70 -13.38 -3.97 -0.64
C ASP A 70 -13.57 -5.30 0.10
N VAL A 71 -12.47 -5.93 0.52
CA VAL A 71 -12.52 -7.22 1.21
C VAL A 71 -12.32 -7.11 2.73
N LEU A 72 -12.12 -5.91 3.27
CA LEU A 72 -12.00 -5.71 4.72
C LEU A 72 -13.20 -6.27 5.47
N GLY A 73 -12.92 -6.98 6.56
CA GLY A 73 -13.95 -7.49 7.46
C GLY A 73 -14.75 -6.36 8.15
N PRO A 74 -15.93 -6.70 8.67
CA PRO A 74 -16.79 -5.73 9.36
C PRO A 74 -16.13 -5.17 10.63
N ASP A 75 -15.21 -5.90 11.24
CA ASP A 75 -14.50 -5.50 12.45
C ASP A 75 -13.30 -4.56 12.18
N ALA A 76 -13.02 -4.26 10.92
CA ALA A 76 -11.91 -3.38 10.57
C ALA A 76 -12.22 -1.93 10.96
N ASP A 77 -11.30 -1.33 11.72
CA ASP A 77 -11.33 0.11 11.99
C ASP A 77 -10.64 0.86 10.85
N ARG A 78 -11.44 1.33 9.89
CA ARG A 78 -10.95 2.09 8.74
C ARG A 78 -10.33 3.43 9.13
N GLY A 79 -10.70 3.99 10.28
CA GLY A 79 -10.12 5.23 10.80
C GLY A 79 -8.65 5.10 11.20
N HIS A 80 -8.22 3.89 11.54
CA HIS A 80 -6.82 3.58 11.86
C HIS A 80 -5.99 3.15 10.64
N LEU A 81 -6.60 3.03 9.46
CA LEU A 81 -5.91 2.63 8.25
C LEU A 81 -5.52 3.85 7.40
N HIS A 82 -4.24 3.96 7.12
CA HIS A 82 -3.64 4.96 6.25
C HIS A 82 -3.26 4.31 4.92
N VAL A 83 -3.74 4.84 3.82
CA VAL A 83 -3.56 4.24 2.49
C VAL A 83 -2.68 5.13 1.63
N MET A 84 -1.54 4.60 1.22
CA MET A 84 -0.51 5.31 0.46
C MET A 84 -0.20 4.57 -0.86
N PRO A 85 -1.09 4.68 -1.88
CA PRO A 85 -0.85 4.11 -3.19
C PRO A 85 0.21 4.90 -3.97
N THR A 86 0.59 4.38 -5.16
CA THR A 86 1.59 5.00 -6.04
C THR A 86 2.89 5.35 -5.31
N SER A 87 3.39 4.35 -4.55
CA SER A 87 4.63 4.45 -3.76
C SER A 87 4.62 5.62 -2.75
N GLY A 88 3.44 5.96 -2.21
CA GLY A 88 3.28 7.02 -1.22
C GLY A 88 3.20 8.44 -1.81
N SER A 89 3.18 8.60 -3.15
CA SER A 89 2.95 9.90 -3.77
C SER A 89 1.52 10.42 -3.58
N ARG A 90 0.61 9.53 -3.23
CA ARG A 90 -0.76 9.87 -2.82
C ARG A 90 -1.06 9.28 -1.46
N TYR A 91 -1.91 9.96 -0.69
CA TYR A 91 -2.32 9.53 0.63
C TYR A 91 -3.82 9.72 0.83
N TYR A 92 -4.46 8.66 1.30
CA TYR A 92 -5.89 8.63 1.57
C TYR A 92 -6.17 8.26 3.02
N ARG A 93 -7.25 8.82 3.55
CA ARG A 93 -7.83 8.48 4.86
C ARG A 93 -9.32 8.24 4.76
N TRP A 94 -9.81 7.43 5.67
CA TRP A 94 -11.25 7.27 5.89
C TRP A 94 -11.83 8.48 6.64
N ASP A 95 -12.87 9.10 6.10
CA ASP A 95 -13.53 10.27 6.72
C ASP A 95 -14.79 9.91 7.53
N GLY A 96 -15.13 8.62 7.61
CA GLY A 96 -16.34 8.09 8.24
C GLY A 96 -17.33 7.49 7.22
N GLU A 97 -17.24 7.90 5.95
CA GLU A 97 -18.13 7.46 4.87
C GLU A 97 -17.36 6.91 3.66
N ARG A 98 -16.22 7.51 3.34
CA ARG A 98 -15.43 7.20 2.15
C ARG A 98 -13.93 7.44 2.35
N TRP A 99 -13.14 6.91 1.43
CA TRP A 99 -11.72 7.19 1.33
C TRP A 99 -11.51 8.55 0.67
N THR A 100 -10.89 9.48 1.40
CA THR A 100 -10.69 10.87 0.98
C THR A 100 -9.21 11.14 0.78
N LEU A 101 -8.87 11.76 -0.36
CA LEU A 101 -7.51 12.17 -0.69
C LEU A 101 -7.05 13.28 0.27
N VAL A 102 -5.91 13.04 0.95
CA VAL A 102 -5.28 14.02 1.84
C VAL A 102 -4.24 14.84 1.08
N TYR A 103 -3.38 14.17 0.32
CA TYR A 103 -2.46 14.82 -0.61
C TYR A 103 -2.21 13.96 -1.86
N ALA A 104 -1.77 14.64 -2.92
CA ALA A 104 -1.22 14.04 -4.12
C ALA A 104 -0.01 14.86 -4.60
N HIS A 105 1.08 14.17 -4.85
CA HIS A 105 2.30 14.70 -5.48
C HIS A 105 2.46 14.09 -6.87
N ASP A 106 1.55 14.47 -7.75
CA ASP A 106 1.54 13.99 -9.13
C ASP A 106 2.52 14.81 -9.98
N LEU A 107 3.11 14.16 -10.98
CA LEU A 107 3.84 14.86 -12.02
C LEU A 107 2.87 15.64 -12.91
N ASP A 108 3.26 16.82 -13.37
CA ASP A 108 2.49 17.56 -14.35
C ASP A 108 2.49 16.85 -15.74
N ASP A 109 1.49 17.13 -16.55
CA ASP A 109 1.28 16.48 -17.85
C ASP A 109 2.48 16.64 -18.79
N ARG A 110 3.17 17.78 -18.72
CA ARG A 110 4.35 18.06 -19.54
C ARG A 110 5.51 17.14 -19.16
N THR A 111 5.72 16.98 -17.85
CA THR A 111 6.75 16.09 -17.31
C THR A 111 6.43 14.64 -17.65
N VAL A 112 5.19 14.21 -17.49
CA VAL A 112 4.73 12.85 -17.87
C VAL A 112 4.98 12.62 -19.36
N ALA A 113 4.58 13.54 -20.24
CA ALA A 113 4.79 13.42 -21.68
C ALA A 113 6.29 13.35 -22.05
N ALA A 114 7.13 14.15 -21.41
CA ALA A 114 8.59 14.14 -21.65
C ALA A 114 9.22 12.80 -21.24
N ILE A 115 8.85 12.27 -20.07
CA ILE A 115 9.33 10.96 -19.57
C ILE A 115 8.88 9.85 -20.52
N THR A 116 7.60 9.80 -20.86
CA THR A 116 7.03 8.78 -21.75
C THR A 116 7.72 8.78 -23.10
N SER A 117 7.87 9.95 -23.73
CA SER A 117 8.55 10.08 -25.02
C SER A 117 10.02 9.67 -24.96
N SER A 118 10.69 9.97 -23.85
CA SER A 118 12.09 9.57 -23.66
C SER A 118 12.21 8.06 -23.50
N LEU A 119 11.38 7.43 -22.69
CA LEU A 119 11.35 5.97 -22.50
C LEU A 119 11.05 5.24 -23.82
N GLU A 120 10.02 5.68 -24.54
CA GLU A 120 9.64 5.09 -25.83
C GLU A 120 10.78 5.16 -26.84
N ARG A 121 11.42 6.33 -26.97
CA ARG A 121 12.56 6.51 -27.88
C ARG A 121 13.69 5.53 -27.55
N HIS A 122 14.12 5.47 -26.29
CA HIS A 122 15.22 4.61 -25.90
C HIS A 122 14.86 3.12 -26.02
N ALA A 123 13.63 2.74 -25.71
CA ALA A 123 13.18 1.37 -25.89
C ALA A 123 13.21 0.95 -27.37
N LYS A 124 12.81 1.84 -28.29
CA LYS A 124 12.92 1.61 -29.75
C LYS A 124 14.39 1.49 -30.19
N GLU A 125 15.27 2.39 -29.73
CA GLU A 125 16.70 2.36 -30.02
C GLU A 125 17.37 1.05 -29.57
N LEU A 126 16.91 0.48 -28.46
CA LEU A 126 17.40 -0.78 -27.91
C LEU A 126 16.68 -2.03 -28.46
N GLY A 127 15.69 -1.87 -29.34
CA GLY A 127 14.89 -2.98 -29.87
C GLY A 127 14.00 -3.66 -28.84
N MET A 128 13.65 -2.96 -27.75
CA MET A 128 12.81 -3.46 -26.66
C MET A 128 11.35 -2.99 -26.77
N TRP A 129 10.99 -2.32 -27.84
CA TRP A 129 9.64 -1.83 -28.10
C TRP A 129 9.01 -2.62 -29.26
N GLU A 130 7.89 -3.30 -29.00
CA GLU A 130 7.04 -3.93 -30.01
C GLU A 130 5.89 -3.01 -30.43
#